data_a4459aa1ade2aa593d7a06d17c708d75
#
_entry.id   a4459aa1ade2aa593d7a06d17c708d75
#
_cell.length_a   1.000
_cell.length_b   1.000
_cell.length_c   1.000
_cell.angle_alpha   90.00
_cell.angle_beta   90.00
_cell.angle_gamma   90.00
#
_symmetry.space_group_name_H-M   'P 1'
#
loop_
_entity.id
_entity.type
_entity.pdbx_description
1 polymer ?
#
loop_
_entity_poly.entity_id
_entity_poly.type
_entity_poly.pdbx_seq_one_letter_code
_entity_poly.pdbx_strand_id
1 'polypeptide(L)'
;MPDPRALAEFRLVNGSTGDPALFIDYPGRDDALLFDAGENAALGPDRLGDLGAVFLTHHHVDHFIGFDRIVRANLDRDKALHVYGPEGTIRKVYDRIKSYEYPFFPFQKIVLKVHEVLPGRLRSAPLECSRRFPRPVVEEVDRGGHAVYETDDLGVEAEHVDHTVPCLAFALVERPSVAPDPDRLAGGPLRPGAWVGQAQKLLRAGAPPDTPVSIRGESHRLGALKVGYFTESPGMRVAYVTDTAWSEAVRPTLLRLARGARRLYCDAFYAHEQLPQAEKHRHMTATQAAEFAREAEVEELVLIHFAARYEGRYQALVDEACAIFPRVSAEIPPRSSKNAKPRTNRS
;
A
#
# COMPACT_ATOMS: atom_id res chain seq x y z
N MET A 1 20.95 12.95 5.45
CA MET A 1 20.70 12.74 4.02
C MET A 1 19.57 11.74 3.95
N PRO A 2 18.57 11.92 3.08
CA PRO A 2 17.57 10.87 2.90
C PRO A 2 18.27 9.59 2.43
N ASP A 3 17.83 8.46 2.97
CA ASP A 3 18.32 7.12 2.58
C ASP A 3 18.11 6.96 1.07
N PRO A 4 19.16 6.79 0.25
CA PRO A 4 19.01 6.61 -1.20
C PRO A 4 18.18 5.36 -1.57
N ARG A 5 17.82 4.55 -0.58
CA ARG A 5 16.92 3.40 -0.70
C ARG A 5 15.45 3.75 -0.46
N ALA A 6 15.15 4.97 0.00
CA ALA A 6 13.78 5.44 0.21
C ALA A 6 13.26 6.08 -1.08
N LEU A 7 13.03 5.26 -2.12
CA LEU A 7 12.42 5.73 -3.37
C LEU A 7 10.91 5.98 -3.23
N ALA A 8 10.27 5.39 -2.22
CA ALA A 8 8.83 5.55 -1.98
C ALA A 8 8.53 6.32 -0.69
N GLU A 9 7.57 7.23 -0.75
CA GLU A 9 6.92 7.82 0.42
C GLU A 9 5.78 6.89 0.88
N PHE A 10 5.81 6.47 2.15
CA PHE A 10 4.72 5.73 2.80
C PHE A 10 4.07 6.63 3.84
N ARG A 11 2.80 6.97 3.64
CA ARG A 11 2.07 7.88 4.50
C ARG A 11 0.77 7.26 4.99
N LEU A 12 0.66 7.04 6.30
CA LEU A 12 -0.64 6.81 6.93
C LEU A 12 -1.42 8.13 6.92
N VAL A 13 -2.51 8.18 6.15
CA VAL A 13 -3.25 9.43 5.92
C VAL A 13 -3.86 9.97 7.21
N ASN A 14 -4.30 9.07 8.07
CA ASN A 14 -4.97 9.38 9.34
C ASN A 14 -4.17 8.90 10.57
N GLY A 15 -2.88 8.58 10.38
CA GLY A 15 -2.06 7.98 11.43
C GLY A 15 -2.56 6.59 11.84
N SER A 16 -2.15 6.15 13.03
CA SER A 16 -2.49 4.82 13.55
C SER A 16 -3.88 4.73 14.19
N THR A 17 -4.58 5.84 14.37
CA THR A 17 -5.81 5.94 15.18
C THR A 17 -7.05 6.33 14.38
N GLY A 18 -6.89 6.74 13.14
CA GLY A 18 -7.99 7.11 12.25
C GLY A 18 -8.34 6.00 11.27
N ASP A 19 -9.29 6.30 10.38
CA ASP A 19 -9.71 5.38 9.33
C ASP A 19 -8.51 4.90 8.49
N PRO A 20 -8.38 3.60 8.24
CA PRO A 20 -7.24 3.05 7.52
C PRO A 20 -7.11 3.60 6.10
N ALA A 21 -5.94 4.17 5.79
CA ALA A 21 -5.56 4.63 4.46
C ALA A 21 -4.03 4.78 4.41
N LEU A 22 -3.34 3.90 3.69
CA LEU A 22 -1.90 3.98 3.47
C LEU A 22 -1.63 4.43 2.03
N PHE A 23 -1.19 5.68 1.87
CA PHE A 23 -0.81 6.26 0.59
C PHE A 23 0.67 5.99 0.33
N ILE A 24 0.98 5.53 -0.90
CA ILE A 24 2.32 5.21 -1.34
C ILE A 24 2.60 5.96 -2.63
N ASP A 25 3.63 6.80 -2.59
CA ASP A 25 4.07 7.61 -3.72
C ASP A 25 5.53 7.32 -4.05
N TYR A 26 5.79 7.15 -5.34
CA TYR A 26 7.12 6.90 -5.85
C TYR A 26 7.62 8.12 -6.63
N PRO A 27 8.68 8.81 -6.17
CA PRO A 27 9.25 9.95 -6.90
C PRO A 27 9.57 9.57 -8.35
N GLY A 28 9.03 10.33 -9.29
CA GLY A 28 9.24 10.13 -10.73
C GLY A 28 8.32 9.10 -11.40
N ARG A 29 7.30 8.61 -10.69
CA ARG A 29 6.15 7.88 -11.29
C ARG A 29 4.95 8.81 -11.39
N ASP A 30 4.13 8.56 -12.39
CA ASP A 30 2.89 9.30 -12.61
C ASP A 30 1.70 8.68 -11.85
N ASP A 31 1.94 7.55 -11.15
CA ASP A 31 0.91 6.77 -10.47
C ASP A 31 1.31 6.45 -9.02
N ALA A 32 0.46 6.86 -8.10
CA ALA A 32 0.53 6.50 -6.69
C ALA A 32 -0.40 5.31 -6.38
N LEU A 33 -0.18 4.66 -5.23
CA LEU A 33 -1.00 3.55 -4.74
C LEU A 33 -1.67 3.92 -3.42
N LEU A 34 -2.84 3.34 -3.16
CA LEU A 34 -3.54 3.50 -1.89
C LEU A 34 -4.03 2.14 -1.38
N PHE A 35 -3.66 1.79 -0.15
CA PHE A 35 -4.24 0.66 0.57
C PHE A 35 -5.29 1.17 1.53
N ASP A 36 -6.50 0.67 1.37
CA ASP A 36 -7.76 1.14 1.92
C ASP A 36 -8.11 2.60 1.57
N ALA A 37 -9.39 2.89 1.58
CA ALA A 37 -9.96 4.16 1.22
C ALA A 37 -10.81 4.72 2.37
N GLY A 38 -10.24 4.75 3.58
CA GLY A 38 -10.80 5.48 4.72
C GLY A 38 -10.87 6.98 4.45
N GLU A 39 -11.15 7.80 5.45
CA GLU A 39 -11.16 9.26 5.27
C GLU A 39 -9.81 9.72 4.68
N ASN A 40 -9.85 10.43 3.55
CA ASN A 40 -8.64 10.76 2.79
C ASN A 40 -8.57 12.22 2.33
N ALA A 41 -9.38 13.11 2.92
CA ALA A 41 -9.36 14.54 2.58
C ALA A 41 -7.99 15.19 2.78
N ALA A 42 -7.17 14.66 3.69
CA ALA A 42 -5.83 15.16 3.97
C ALA A 42 -4.82 14.96 2.81
N LEU A 43 -5.15 14.15 1.81
CA LEU A 43 -4.34 14.00 0.59
C LEU A 43 -4.56 15.15 -0.40
N GLY A 44 -5.74 15.75 -0.40
CA GLY A 44 -6.13 16.74 -1.39
C GLY A 44 -6.43 16.15 -2.77
N PRO A 45 -7.07 16.95 -3.67
CA PRO A 45 -7.51 16.47 -4.97
C PRO A 45 -6.36 16.03 -5.89
N ASP A 46 -5.21 16.70 -5.83
CA ASP A 46 -4.08 16.41 -6.72
C ASP A 46 -3.50 15.03 -6.43
N ARG A 47 -3.16 14.74 -5.16
CA ARG A 47 -2.65 13.42 -4.75
C ARG A 47 -3.66 12.30 -5.00
N LEU A 48 -4.95 12.55 -4.75
CA LEU A 48 -6.01 11.60 -5.10
C LEU A 48 -6.15 11.42 -6.61
N GLY A 49 -5.86 12.47 -7.39
CA GLY A 49 -5.84 12.43 -8.85
C GLY A 49 -4.65 11.64 -9.42
N ASP A 50 -3.56 11.49 -8.68
CA ASP A 50 -2.37 10.75 -9.11
C ASP A 50 -2.49 9.23 -8.87
N LEU A 51 -3.55 8.77 -8.18
CA LEU A 51 -3.73 7.34 -7.90
C LEU A 51 -3.87 6.51 -9.19
N GLY A 52 -3.02 5.51 -9.36
CA GLY A 52 -3.11 4.47 -10.40
C GLY A 52 -3.90 3.26 -9.93
N ALA A 53 -3.76 2.90 -8.64
CA ALA A 53 -4.48 1.77 -8.07
C ALA A 53 -4.87 1.99 -6.60
N VAL A 54 -6.03 1.42 -6.22
CA VAL A 54 -6.57 1.35 -4.85
C VAL A 54 -6.79 -0.11 -4.49
N PHE A 55 -6.33 -0.52 -3.32
CA PHE A 55 -6.43 -1.88 -2.80
C PHE A 55 -7.27 -1.88 -1.53
N LEU A 56 -8.49 -2.37 -1.61
CA LEU A 56 -9.44 -2.43 -0.50
C LEU A 56 -9.29 -3.75 0.23
N THR A 57 -8.98 -3.71 1.52
CA THR A 57 -8.96 -4.92 2.34
C THR A 57 -10.36 -5.51 2.47
N HIS A 58 -11.33 -4.68 2.77
CA HIS A 58 -12.74 -5.05 2.86
C HIS A 58 -13.65 -3.81 2.74
N HIS A 59 -14.95 -3.95 2.99
CA HIS A 59 -15.92 -2.89 2.76
C HIS A 59 -16.61 -2.40 4.05
N HIS A 60 -15.97 -2.44 5.20
CA HIS A 60 -16.46 -1.68 6.34
C HIS A 60 -16.35 -0.18 6.05
N VAL A 61 -17.15 0.62 6.73
CA VAL A 61 -17.30 2.04 6.39
C VAL A 61 -15.98 2.81 6.49
N ASP A 62 -15.20 2.54 7.50
CA ASP A 62 -13.91 3.16 7.79
C ASP A 62 -12.78 2.80 6.80
N HIS A 63 -12.95 1.72 6.01
CA HIS A 63 -12.05 1.33 4.93
C HIS A 63 -12.50 1.79 3.54
N PHE A 64 -13.72 2.33 3.42
CA PHE A 64 -14.30 2.63 2.11
C PHE A 64 -14.97 4.01 2.00
N ILE A 65 -15.14 4.75 3.13
CA ILE A 65 -15.88 6.02 3.15
C ILE A 65 -15.27 7.10 2.24
N GLY A 66 -13.95 7.12 2.07
CA GLY A 66 -13.23 8.09 1.26
C GLY A 66 -13.25 7.83 -0.25
N PHE A 67 -13.82 6.71 -0.70
CA PHE A 67 -13.82 6.32 -2.12
C PHE A 67 -14.47 7.36 -3.03
N ASP A 68 -15.49 8.08 -2.58
CA ASP A 68 -16.16 9.11 -3.37
C ASP A 68 -15.24 10.29 -3.72
N ARG A 69 -14.34 10.66 -2.81
CA ARG A 69 -13.33 11.70 -3.06
C ARG A 69 -12.35 11.27 -4.14
N ILE A 70 -11.96 9.99 -4.13
CA ILE A 70 -11.08 9.42 -5.14
C ILE A 70 -11.76 9.47 -6.50
N VAL A 71 -13.01 9.01 -6.61
CA VAL A 71 -13.78 9.10 -7.86
C VAL A 71 -13.87 10.54 -8.33
N ARG A 72 -14.26 11.48 -7.43
CA ARG A 72 -14.40 12.90 -7.78
C ARG A 72 -13.10 13.51 -8.29
N ALA A 73 -11.96 13.22 -7.67
CA ALA A 73 -10.65 13.75 -8.06
C ALA A 73 -10.19 13.24 -9.45
N ASN A 74 -10.74 12.12 -9.90
CA ASN A 74 -10.35 11.46 -11.14
C ASN A 74 -11.36 11.59 -12.28
N LEU A 75 -12.54 12.24 -12.08
CA LEU A 75 -13.62 12.28 -13.09
C LEU A 75 -13.15 12.75 -14.45
N ASP A 76 -12.32 13.79 -14.49
CA ASP A 76 -11.87 14.45 -15.74
C ASP A 76 -10.48 13.91 -16.20
N ARG A 77 -9.90 12.95 -15.47
CA ARG A 77 -8.61 12.34 -15.83
C ARG A 77 -8.81 11.30 -16.93
N ASP A 78 -8.00 11.40 -18.00
CA ASP A 78 -8.00 10.44 -19.11
C ASP A 78 -7.09 9.26 -18.78
N LYS A 79 -7.48 8.49 -17.76
CA LYS A 79 -6.74 7.31 -17.31
C LYS A 79 -7.67 6.24 -16.74
N ALA A 80 -7.17 5.03 -16.65
CA ALA A 80 -7.81 3.99 -15.86
C ALA A 80 -7.33 4.07 -14.41
N LEU A 81 -8.27 4.03 -13.46
CA LEU A 81 -8.00 3.80 -12.05
C LEU A 81 -8.37 2.36 -11.71
N HIS A 82 -7.40 1.59 -11.27
CA HIS A 82 -7.60 0.21 -10.86
C HIS A 82 -8.09 0.15 -9.41
N VAL A 83 -9.11 -0.66 -9.15
CA VAL A 83 -9.67 -0.87 -7.80
C VAL A 83 -9.69 -2.36 -7.53
N TYR A 84 -8.89 -2.83 -6.59
CA TYR A 84 -8.82 -4.21 -6.16
C TYR A 84 -9.52 -4.38 -4.82
N GLY A 85 -10.24 -5.48 -4.63
CA GLY A 85 -10.85 -5.79 -3.34
C GLY A 85 -11.39 -7.21 -3.29
N PRO A 86 -11.98 -7.63 -2.17
CA PRO A 86 -12.54 -8.96 -2.01
C PRO A 86 -13.83 -9.12 -2.82
N GLU A 87 -14.42 -10.30 -2.75
CA GLU A 87 -15.72 -10.60 -3.37
C GLU A 87 -16.78 -9.54 -3.02
N GLY A 88 -17.55 -9.09 -4.03
CA GLY A 88 -18.57 -8.06 -3.92
C GLY A 88 -18.07 -6.64 -4.22
N THR A 89 -16.79 -6.43 -4.48
CA THR A 89 -16.22 -5.10 -4.79
C THR A 89 -16.81 -4.49 -6.05
N ILE A 90 -16.95 -5.27 -7.14
CA ILE A 90 -17.52 -4.78 -8.41
C ILE A 90 -18.91 -4.21 -8.19
N ARG A 91 -19.77 -4.95 -7.48
CA ARG A 91 -21.12 -4.51 -7.19
C ARG A 91 -21.14 -3.26 -6.31
N LYS A 92 -20.37 -3.25 -5.20
CA LYS A 92 -20.38 -2.13 -4.26
C LYS A 92 -19.86 -0.84 -4.88
N VAL A 93 -18.79 -0.93 -5.69
CA VAL A 93 -18.28 0.22 -6.46
C VAL A 93 -19.34 0.67 -7.47
N TYR A 94 -19.94 -0.24 -8.22
CA TYR A 94 -21.00 0.09 -9.19
C TYR A 94 -22.20 0.78 -8.52
N ASP A 95 -22.74 0.21 -7.46
CA ASP A 95 -23.89 0.77 -6.74
C ASP A 95 -23.56 2.18 -6.19
N ARG A 96 -22.34 2.37 -5.68
CA ARG A 96 -21.90 3.65 -5.13
C ARG A 96 -21.78 4.74 -6.20
N ILE A 97 -21.12 4.47 -7.33
CA ILE A 97 -21.03 5.45 -8.40
C ILE A 97 -22.37 5.73 -9.08
N LYS A 98 -23.27 4.76 -9.13
CA LYS A 98 -24.62 4.92 -9.67
C LYS A 98 -25.56 5.73 -8.79
N SER A 99 -25.19 5.97 -7.52
CA SER A 99 -25.96 6.84 -6.63
C SER A 99 -25.80 8.33 -6.92
N TYR A 100 -24.87 8.71 -7.82
CA TYR A 100 -24.61 10.09 -8.19
C TYR A 100 -25.11 10.45 -9.60
N GLU A 101 -25.38 11.75 -9.82
CA GLU A 101 -25.61 12.31 -11.14
C GLU A 101 -24.31 12.91 -11.69
N TYR A 102 -24.06 12.73 -13.00
CA TYR A 102 -22.85 13.17 -13.69
C TYR A 102 -23.23 14.23 -14.74
N PRO A 103 -23.19 15.55 -14.38
CA PRO A 103 -23.73 16.61 -15.26
C PRO A 103 -22.88 16.85 -16.51
N PHE A 104 -21.60 16.50 -16.49
CA PHE A 104 -20.66 16.75 -17.59
C PHE A 104 -20.40 15.52 -18.46
N PHE A 105 -21.22 14.51 -18.35
CA PHE A 105 -21.24 13.42 -19.32
C PHE A 105 -21.50 13.99 -20.75
N PRO A 106 -20.82 13.55 -21.82
CA PRO A 106 -19.80 12.47 -21.89
C PRO A 106 -18.34 12.93 -21.78
N PHE A 107 -18.08 14.16 -21.34
CA PHE A 107 -16.73 14.74 -21.28
C PHE A 107 -15.88 14.17 -20.15
N GLN A 108 -16.51 13.56 -19.15
CA GLN A 108 -15.81 12.90 -18.04
C GLN A 108 -15.25 11.55 -18.49
N LYS A 109 -13.94 11.37 -18.31
CA LYS A 109 -13.18 10.32 -19.00
C LYS A 109 -12.75 9.14 -18.13
N ILE A 110 -12.90 9.23 -16.81
CA ILE A 110 -12.44 8.17 -15.90
C ILE A 110 -12.99 6.81 -16.32
N VAL A 111 -12.11 5.82 -16.30
CA VAL A 111 -12.45 4.40 -16.35
C VAL A 111 -12.03 3.76 -15.03
N LEU A 112 -12.98 3.25 -14.25
CA LEU A 112 -12.69 2.41 -13.09
C LEU A 112 -12.57 0.97 -13.57
N LYS A 113 -11.37 0.38 -13.46
CA LYS A 113 -11.16 -1.05 -13.68
C LYS A 113 -11.25 -1.74 -12.33
N VAL A 114 -12.39 -2.33 -12.03
CA VAL A 114 -12.67 -2.94 -10.73
C VAL A 114 -12.38 -4.42 -10.78
N HIS A 115 -11.62 -4.89 -9.79
CA HIS A 115 -11.15 -6.27 -9.70
C HIS A 115 -11.56 -6.90 -8.37
N GLU A 116 -12.17 -8.08 -8.44
CA GLU A 116 -12.46 -8.92 -7.27
C GLU A 116 -11.43 -10.04 -7.18
N VAL A 117 -10.73 -10.08 -6.06
CA VAL A 117 -9.76 -11.12 -5.74
C VAL A 117 -10.50 -12.29 -5.08
N LEU A 118 -10.53 -13.41 -5.76
CA LEU A 118 -11.13 -14.66 -5.29
C LEU A 118 -10.06 -15.73 -5.06
N PRO A 119 -10.34 -16.80 -4.33
CA PRO A 119 -9.42 -17.92 -4.24
C PRO A 119 -9.11 -18.49 -5.63
N GLY A 120 -7.84 -18.36 -6.06
CA GLY A 120 -7.36 -18.84 -7.36
C GLY A 120 -7.88 -18.10 -8.60
N ARG A 121 -8.68 -17.05 -8.47
CA ARG A 121 -9.30 -16.35 -9.61
C ARG A 121 -9.32 -14.83 -9.41
N LEU A 122 -9.38 -14.11 -10.52
CA LEU A 122 -9.57 -12.67 -10.55
C LEU A 122 -10.77 -12.37 -11.46
N ARG A 123 -11.78 -11.68 -10.94
CA ARG A 123 -12.87 -11.10 -11.72
C ARG A 123 -12.59 -9.64 -11.98
N SER A 124 -12.91 -9.17 -13.17
CA SER A 124 -12.67 -7.78 -13.55
C SER A 124 -13.85 -7.21 -14.32
N ALA A 125 -14.14 -5.94 -14.11
CA ALA A 125 -15.15 -5.21 -14.87
C ALA A 125 -14.72 -3.76 -15.07
N PRO A 126 -14.72 -3.24 -16.32
CA PRO A 126 -14.54 -1.83 -16.60
C PRO A 126 -15.85 -1.06 -16.36
N LEU A 127 -15.76 0.07 -15.67
CA LEU A 127 -16.86 1.00 -15.43
C LEU A 127 -16.48 2.36 -16.03
N GLU A 128 -17.05 2.69 -17.18
CA GLU A 128 -16.71 3.87 -17.98
C GLU A 128 -17.68 5.03 -17.74
N CYS A 129 -17.20 6.19 -17.26
CA CYS A 129 -18.03 7.37 -17.05
C CYS A 129 -18.62 7.89 -18.37
N SER A 130 -17.84 7.95 -19.44
CA SER A 130 -18.26 8.40 -20.78
C SER A 130 -19.45 7.60 -21.35
N ARG A 131 -19.70 6.42 -20.85
CA ARG A 131 -20.84 5.54 -21.18
C ARG A 131 -21.90 5.50 -20.08
N ARG A 132 -21.85 6.45 -19.12
CA ARG A 132 -22.77 6.53 -17.96
C ARG A 132 -22.71 5.30 -17.06
N PHE A 133 -21.54 4.68 -16.92
CA PHE A 133 -21.35 3.48 -16.11
C PHE A 133 -22.42 2.42 -16.43
N PRO A 134 -22.35 1.75 -17.58
CA PRO A 134 -23.27 0.68 -17.91
C PRO A 134 -23.17 -0.45 -16.89
N ARG A 135 -24.17 -1.34 -16.88
CA ARG A 135 -24.13 -2.54 -16.02
C ARG A 135 -22.83 -3.30 -16.30
N PRO A 136 -22.05 -3.65 -15.25
CA PRO A 136 -20.76 -4.29 -15.44
C PRO A 136 -20.87 -5.62 -16.16
N VAL A 137 -20.01 -5.80 -17.16
CA VAL A 137 -19.74 -7.09 -17.78
C VAL A 137 -18.49 -7.63 -17.11
N VAL A 138 -18.62 -8.77 -16.44
CA VAL A 138 -17.56 -9.35 -15.62
C VAL A 138 -16.80 -10.37 -16.46
N GLU A 139 -15.48 -10.20 -16.52
CA GLU A 139 -14.54 -11.20 -17.03
C GLU A 139 -13.90 -11.90 -15.86
N GLU A 140 -13.66 -13.21 -15.96
CA GLU A 140 -13.01 -14.02 -14.93
C GLU A 140 -11.82 -14.75 -15.54
N VAL A 141 -10.66 -14.69 -14.86
CA VAL A 141 -9.43 -15.39 -15.26
C VAL A 141 -8.84 -16.14 -14.07
N ASP A 142 -8.16 -17.24 -14.36
CA ASP A 142 -7.41 -17.97 -13.33
C ASP A 142 -6.19 -17.14 -12.90
N ARG A 143 -5.96 -17.08 -11.58
CA ARG A 143 -4.83 -16.43 -10.97
C ARG A 143 -3.76 -17.46 -10.63
N GLY A 144 -2.67 -17.47 -11.40
CA GLY A 144 -1.58 -18.45 -11.26
C GLY A 144 -0.66 -18.25 -10.05
N GLY A 145 -0.94 -17.24 -9.18
CA GLY A 145 -0.07 -16.91 -8.05
C GLY A 145 -0.75 -15.93 -7.07
N HIS A 146 0.07 -15.22 -6.31
CA HIS A 146 -0.40 -14.29 -5.27
C HIS A 146 -0.54 -12.85 -5.78
N ALA A 147 0.16 -12.49 -6.87
CA ALA A 147 0.12 -11.16 -7.45
C ALA A 147 -1.26 -10.85 -8.05
N VAL A 148 -1.77 -9.65 -7.76
CA VAL A 148 -3.01 -9.10 -8.30
C VAL A 148 -2.77 -7.87 -9.16
N TYR A 149 -1.65 -7.19 -8.96
CA TYR A 149 -1.21 -6.02 -9.70
C TYR A 149 0.28 -6.14 -9.97
N GLU A 150 0.71 -5.83 -11.19
CA GLU A 150 2.12 -5.88 -11.58
C GLU A 150 2.47 -4.76 -12.56
N THR A 151 3.64 -4.19 -12.34
CA THR A 151 4.34 -3.28 -13.25
C THR A 151 5.77 -3.79 -13.46
N ASP A 152 6.56 -3.08 -14.26
CA ASP A 152 7.97 -3.46 -14.47
C ASP A 152 8.80 -3.42 -13.17
N ASP A 153 8.45 -2.51 -12.24
CA ASP A 153 9.24 -2.21 -11.05
C ASP A 153 8.66 -2.80 -9.75
N LEU A 154 7.37 -3.05 -9.70
CA LEU A 154 6.69 -3.53 -8.49
C LEU A 154 5.48 -4.40 -8.77
N GLY A 155 5.07 -5.15 -7.76
CA GLY A 155 3.82 -5.90 -7.73
C GLY A 155 3.10 -5.74 -6.41
N VAL A 156 1.81 -6.08 -6.38
CA VAL A 156 1.02 -6.24 -5.15
C VAL A 156 0.48 -7.65 -5.10
N GLU A 157 0.82 -8.35 -4.04
CA GLU A 157 0.24 -9.64 -3.67
C GLU A 157 -0.98 -9.45 -2.77
N ALA A 158 -1.96 -10.34 -2.89
CA ALA A 158 -3.16 -10.33 -2.05
C ALA A 158 -3.48 -11.72 -1.52
N GLU A 159 -3.87 -11.79 -0.25
CA GLU A 159 -4.28 -13.00 0.43
C GLU A 159 -5.58 -12.82 1.18
N HIS A 160 -6.39 -13.88 1.17
CA HIS A 160 -7.60 -13.94 1.98
C HIS A 160 -7.25 -14.14 3.45
N VAL A 161 -7.89 -13.37 4.32
CA VAL A 161 -7.68 -13.40 5.78
C VAL A 161 -9.00 -13.58 6.54
N ASP A 162 -8.90 -13.83 7.84
CA ASP A 162 -10.06 -14.18 8.67
C ASP A 162 -10.65 -12.94 9.35
N HIS A 163 -11.72 -12.42 8.77
CA HIS A 163 -12.49 -11.32 9.35
C HIS A 163 -14.00 -11.61 9.28
N THR A 164 -14.84 -10.69 9.79
CA THR A 164 -16.31 -10.82 9.83
C THR A 164 -16.99 -10.75 8.47
N VAL A 165 -16.28 -10.21 7.48
CA VAL A 165 -16.69 -10.12 6.07
C VAL A 165 -15.52 -10.58 5.18
N PRO A 166 -15.73 -10.87 3.88
CA PRO A 166 -14.62 -11.16 2.98
C PRO A 166 -13.56 -10.09 3.07
N CYS A 167 -12.33 -10.49 3.42
CA CYS A 167 -11.22 -9.59 3.71
C CYS A 167 -9.92 -10.08 3.08
N LEU A 168 -9.08 -9.12 2.70
CA LEU A 168 -7.76 -9.32 2.11
C LEU A 168 -6.67 -8.65 2.95
N ALA A 169 -5.49 -9.23 2.93
CA ALA A 169 -4.25 -8.56 3.30
C ALA A 169 -3.38 -8.41 2.05
N PHE A 170 -2.53 -7.40 2.03
CA PHE A 170 -1.70 -7.07 0.87
C PHE A 170 -0.21 -7.02 1.21
N ALA A 171 0.63 -7.30 0.21
CA ALA A 171 2.04 -6.99 0.25
C ALA A 171 2.46 -6.29 -1.04
N LEU A 172 3.02 -5.10 -0.90
CA LEU A 172 3.76 -4.44 -1.97
C LEU A 172 5.14 -5.10 -2.07
N VAL A 173 5.51 -5.49 -3.27
CA VAL A 173 6.79 -6.13 -3.57
C VAL A 173 7.51 -5.34 -4.65
N GLU A 174 8.54 -4.60 -4.27
CA GLU A 174 9.43 -3.98 -5.25
C GLU A 174 10.38 -5.02 -5.83
N ARG A 175 10.61 -4.92 -7.13
CA ARG A 175 11.59 -5.77 -7.80
C ARG A 175 13.00 -5.23 -7.60
N PRO A 176 14.03 -6.08 -7.58
CA PRO A 176 15.40 -5.61 -7.63
C PRO A 176 15.59 -4.66 -8.81
N SER A 177 16.20 -3.52 -8.56
CA SER A 177 16.37 -2.50 -9.59
C SER A 177 17.78 -1.97 -9.64
N VAL A 178 18.14 -1.44 -10.81
CA VAL A 178 19.39 -0.73 -11.03
C VAL A 178 19.05 0.65 -11.56
N ALA A 179 19.44 1.69 -10.82
CA ALA A 179 19.17 3.08 -11.16
C ALA A 179 20.46 3.89 -11.29
N PRO A 180 20.51 4.88 -12.19
CA PRO A 180 21.63 5.83 -12.23
C PRO A 180 21.75 6.56 -10.89
N ASP A 181 22.96 6.67 -10.38
CA ASP A 181 23.29 7.41 -9.16
C ASP A 181 23.61 8.87 -9.53
N PRO A 182 22.78 9.86 -9.15
CA PRO A 182 22.96 11.24 -9.55
C PRO A 182 24.30 11.84 -9.06
N ASP A 183 24.71 11.50 -7.84
CA ASP A 183 25.94 12.03 -7.24
C ASP A 183 27.19 11.46 -7.94
N ARG A 184 27.19 10.16 -8.22
CA ARG A 184 28.27 9.52 -8.98
C ARG A 184 28.32 9.99 -10.43
N LEU A 185 27.17 10.26 -11.05
CA LEU A 185 27.09 10.83 -12.39
C LEU A 185 27.62 12.27 -12.43
N ALA A 186 27.31 13.07 -11.42
CA ALA A 186 27.78 14.46 -11.32
C ALA A 186 29.29 14.54 -11.01
N GLY A 187 29.80 13.66 -10.15
CA GLY A 187 31.20 13.64 -9.71
C GLY A 187 32.14 12.78 -10.56
N GLY A 188 31.57 11.95 -11.46
CA GLY A 188 32.36 10.99 -12.24
C GLY A 188 33.04 11.61 -13.48
N PRO A 189 34.05 10.90 -14.03
CA PRO A 189 34.75 11.36 -15.22
C PRO A 189 33.92 11.30 -16.51
N LEU A 190 32.88 10.47 -16.56
CA LEU A 190 32.00 10.35 -17.71
C LEU A 190 30.78 11.28 -17.54
N ARG A 191 30.64 12.26 -18.40
CA ARG A 191 29.47 13.13 -18.40
C ARG A 191 28.21 12.34 -18.75
N PRO A 192 27.07 12.56 -18.06
CA PRO A 192 25.79 11.95 -18.39
C PRO A 192 25.41 12.17 -19.87
N GLY A 193 24.74 11.18 -20.46
CA GLY A 193 24.30 11.20 -21.85
C GLY A 193 23.49 9.94 -22.19
N ALA A 194 23.26 9.70 -23.47
CA ALA A 194 22.44 8.56 -23.94
C ALA A 194 22.96 7.18 -23.45
N TRP A 195 24.24 7.06 -23.13
CA TRP A 195 24.83 5.84 -22.61
C TRP A 195 24.25 5.40 -21.27
N VAL A 196 23.79 6.35 -20.42
CA VAL A 196 23.19 6.05 -19.11
C VAL A 196 21.93 5.19 -19.30
N GLY A 197 21.02 5.62 -20.17
CA GLY A 197 19.79 4.87 -20.50
C GLY A 197 20.10 3.53 -21.17
N GLN A 198 21.11 3.49 -22.07
CA GLN A 198 21.56 2.26 -22.70
C GLN A 198 22.12 1.27 -21.67
N ALA A 199 23.00 1.70 -20.79
CA ALA A 199 23.59 0.88 -19.74
C ALA A 199 22.49 0.38 -18.77
N GLN A 200 21.58 1.25 -18.35
CA GLN A 200 20.46 0.86 -17.49
C GLN A 200 19.58 -0.23 -18.13
N LYS A 201 19.25 -0.07 -19.40
CA LYS A 201 18.48 -1.08 -20.14
C LYS A 201 19.20 -2.44 -20.18
N LEU A 202 20.51 -2.44 -20.45
CA LEU A 202 21.33 -3.66 -20.46
C LEU A 202 21.41 -4.30 -19.07
N LEU A 203 21.60 -3.49 -18.01
CA LEU A 203 21.64 -3.97 -16.62
C LEU A 203 20.30 -4.60 -16.19
N ARG A 204 19.19 -3.97 -16.54
CA ARG A 204 17.83 -4.51 -16.28
C ARG A 204 17.57 -5.81 -17.04
N ALA A 205 18.15 -5.95 -18.23
CA ALA A 205 18.06 -7.18 -19.02
C ALA A 205 19.01 -8.29 -18.55
N GLY A 206 19.81 -8.06 -17.48
CA GLY A 206 20.78 -9.04 -16.97
C GLY A 206 21.96 -9.29 -17.92
N ALA A 207 22.31 -8.32 -18.76
CA ALA A 207 23.43 -8.46 -19.70
C ALA A 207 24.76 -8.72 -18.97
N PRO A 208 25.66 -9.54 -19.54
CA PRO A 208 26.96 -9.86 -18.93
C PRO A 208 27.79 -8.61 -18.58
N PRO A 209 28.58 -8.62 -17.50
CA PRO A 209 29.39 -7.48 -17.08
C PRO A 209 30.40 -6.99 -18.14
N ASP A 210 30.83 -7.88 -19.05
CA ASP A 210 31.77 -7.55 -20.13
C ASP A 210 31.08 -6.97 -21.38
N THR A 211 29.76 -6.82 -21.39
CA THR A 211 29.01 -6.21 -22.48
C THR A 211 29.54 -4.80 -22.76
N PRO A 212 29.94 -4.51 -24.02
CA PRO A 212 30.49 -3.21 -24.37
C PRO A 212 29.40 -2.16 -24.49
N VAL A 213 29.65 -0.99 -23.91
CA VAL A 213 28.83 0.22 -24.04
C VAL A 213 29.70 1.32 -24.66
N SER A 214 29.27 1.84 -25.81
CA SER A 214 30.02 2.90 -26.49
C SER A 214 29.70 4.26 -25.90
N ILE A 215 30.74 5.00 -25.45
CA ILE A 215 30.61 6.35 -24.91
C ILE A 215 31.59 7.26 -25.66
N ARG A 216 31.09 8.16 -26.48
CA ARG A 216 31.90 9.08 -27.31
C ARG A 216 32.96 8.39 -28.18
N GLY A 217 32.68 7.18 -28.67
CA GLY A 217 33.57 6.40 -29.49
C GLY A 217 34.54 5.47 -28.73
N GLU A 218 34.57 5.57 -27.40
CA GLU A 218 35.32 4.64 -26.54
C GLU A 218 34.41 3.50 -26.05
N SER A 219 34.98 2.30 -25.91
CA SER A 219 34.25 1.14 -25.40
C SER A 219 34.47 0.97 -23.91
N HIS A 220 33.39 0.94 -23.14
CA HIS A 220 33.41 0.73 -21.69
C HIS A 220 32.69 -0.57 -21.34
N ARG A 221 33.17 -1.33 -20.35
CA ARG A 221 32.51 -2.54 -19.87
C ARG A 221 31.29 -2.18 -19.02
N LEU A 222 30.17 -2.84 -19.25
CA LEU A 222 28.92 -2.64 -18.52
C LEU A 222 29.11 -2.78 -16.99
N GLY A 223 29.90 -3.77 -16.54
CA GLY A 223 30.18 -3.98 -15.12
C GLY A 223 30.95 -2.80 -14.47
N ALA A 224 31.88 -2.19 -15.20
CA ALA A 224 32.58 -1.01 -14.69
C ALA A 224 31.66 0.21 -14.59
N LEU A 225 30.78 0.39 -15.58
CA LEU A 225 29.76 1.44 -15.54
C LEU A 225 28.77 1.22 -14.39
N LYS A 226 28.35 -0.03 -14.15
CA LYS A 226 27.47 -0.40 -13.04
C LYS A 226 28.06 0.04 -11.71
N VAL A 227 29.30 -0.35 -11.41
CA VAL A 227 29.97 0.00 -10.15
C VAL A 227 30.20 1.50 -10.02
N GLY A 228 30.56 2.17 -11.12
CA GLY A 228 30.92 3.60 -11.08
C GLY A 228 29.76 4.56 -11.06
N TYR A 229 28.58 4.20 -11.60
CA TYR A 229 27.52 5.16 -11.92
C TYR A 229 26.11 4.70 -11.59
N PHE A 230 25.93 3.49 -11.07
CA PHE A 230 24.61 2.97 -10.74
C PHE A 230 24.54 2.48 -9.30
N THR A 231 23.36 2.58 -8.72
CA THR A 231 23.03 1.99 -7.42
C THR A 231 22.06 0.83 -7.65
N GLU A 232 22.32 -0.30 -6.98
CA GLU A 232 21.43 -1.43 -6.95
C GLU A 232 20.49 -1.34 -5.72
N SER A 233 19.22 -1.57 -5.95
CA SER A 233 18.25 -1.85 -4.89
C SER A 233 17.90 -3.34 -4.95
N PRO A 234 17.97 -4.07 -3.84
CA PRO A 234 17.52 -5.45 -3.79
C PRO A 234 15.99 -5.58 -3.94
N GLY A 235 15.29 -4.46 -4.03
CA GLY A 235 13.85 -4.38 -3.87
C GLY A 235 13.48 -4.44 -2.39
N MET A 236 12.20 -4.23 -2.09
CA MET A 236 11.68 -4.38 -0.74
C MET A 236 10.29 -4.99 -0.74
N ARG A 237 9.91 -5.53 0.40
CA ARG A 237 8.54 -5.95 0.69
C ARG A 237 7.96 -5.08 1.78
N VAL A 238 6.73 -4.61 1.60
CA VAL A 238 5.95 -3.91 2.62
C VAL A 238 4.61 -4.61 2.74
N ALA A 239 4.31 -5.13 3.92
CA ALA A 239 3.04 -5.81 4.18
C ALA A 239 2.04 -4.86 4.86
N TYR A 240 0.77 -4.95 4.44
CA TYR A 240 -0.35 -4.22 4.99
C TYR A 240 -1.44 -5.21 5.41
N VAL A 241 -1.60 -5.38 6.70
CA VAL A 241 -2.46 -6.39 7.32
C VAL A 241 -3.32 -5.71 8.37
N THR A 242 -4.57 -5.47 8.05
CA THR A 242 -5.55 -4.91 8.97
C THR A 242 -6.76 -5.82 9.05
N ASP A 243 -7.52 -5.73 10.14
CA ASP A 243 -8.81 -6.40 10.33
C ASP A 243 -8.77 -7.92 10.07
N THR A 244 -7.95 -8.60 10.84
CA THR A 244 -7.90 -10.06 10.81
C THR A 244 -7.59 -10.65 12.17
N ALA A 245 -8.13 -11.83 12.44
CA ALA A 245 -7.75 -12.61 13.60
C ALA A 245 -6.34 -13.19 13.43
N TRP A 246 -5.60 -13.36 14.53
CA TRP A 246 -4.36 -14.13 14.61
C TRP A 246 -4.67 -15.58 14.96
N SER A 247 -5.30 -16.31 14.05
CA SER A 247 -5.71 -17.70 14.26
C SER A 247 -4.76 -18.68 13.56
N GLU A 248 -4.72 -19.93 14.04
CA GLU A 248 -3.90 -20.99 13.43
C GLU A 248 -4.22 -21.19 11.94
N ALA A 249 -5.46 -20.98 11.54
CA ALA A 249 -5.90 -21.15 10.16
C ALA A 249 -5.30 -20.11 9.21
N VAL A 250 -5.16 -18.85 9.65
CA VAL A 250 -4.69 -17.74 8.79
C VAL A 250 -3.20 -17.44 8.97
N ARG A 251 -2.61 -17.82 10.12
CA ARG A 251 -1.22 -17.54 10.46
C ARG A 251 -0.19 -17.95 9.38
N PRO A 252 -0.25 -19.16 8.77
CA PRO A 252 0.71 -19.51 7.73
C PRO A 252 0.65 -18.58 6.52
N THR A 253 -0.56 -18.13 6.14
CA THR A 253 -0.79 -17.19 5.05
C THR A 253 -0.19 -15.82 5.36
N LEU A 254 -0.45 -15.30 6.55
CA LEU A 254 0.08 -14.00 7.00
C LEU A 254 1.61 -14.04 7.12
N LEU A 255 2.17 -15.10 7.68
CA LEU A 255 3.63 -15.27 7.78
C LEU A 255 4.30 -15.30 6.41
N ARG A 256 3.71 -16.00 5.43
CA ARG A 256 4.21 -16.00 4.06
C ARG A 256 4.14 -14.60 3.44
N LEU A 257 3.02 -13.90 3.60
CA LEU A 257 2.79 -12.58 3.02
C LEU A 257 3.78 -11.54 3.55
N ALA A 258 4.10 -11.57 4.85
CA ALA A 258 4.95 -10.58 5.50
C ALA A 258 6.41 -11.01 5.68
N ARG A 259 6.80 -12.25 5.29
CA ARG A 259 8.14 -12.77 5.54
C ARG A 259 9.24 -11.84 5.04
N GLY A 260 10.14 -11.44 5.94
CA GLY A 260 11.27 -10.57 5.65
C GLY A 260 10.87 -9.17 5.14
N ALA A 261 9.64 -8.73 5.41
CA ALA A 261 9.22 -7.40 5.00
C ALA A 261 10.04 -6.31 5.70
N ARG A 262 10.44 -5.30 4.96
CA ARG A 262 11.09 -4.11 5.52
C ARG A 262 10.16 -3.40 6.51
N ARG A 263 8.85 -3.40 6.21
CA ARG A 263 7.82 -2.80 7.07
C ARG A 263 6.55 -3.63 7.04
N LEU A 264 5.98 -3.87 8.22
CA LEU A 264 4.67 -4.46 8.41
C LEU A 264 3.76 -3.43 9.05
N TYR A 265 2.74 -2.97 8.32
CA TYR A 265 1.60 -2.23 8.89
C TYR A 265 0.60 -3.26 9.39
N CYS A 266 0.34 -3.29 10.69
CA CYS A 266 -0.47 -4.35 11.30
C CYS A 266 -1.52 -3.80 12.24
N ASP A 267 -2.73 -4.38 12.15
CA ASP A 267 -3.82 -4.19 13.09
C ASP A 267 -3.36 -4.41 14.54
N ALA A 268 -3.70 -3.47 15.42
CA ALA A 268 -3.52 -3.57 16.87
C ALA A 268 -4.74 -2.96 17.57
N PHE A 269 -5.92 -3.41 17.17
CA PHE A 269 -7.19 -2.83 17.63
C PHE A 269 -7.39 -2.97 19.14
N TYR A 270 -6.81 -4.01 19.76
CA TYR A 270 -6.96 -4.33 21.16
C TYR A 270 -5.64 -4.42 21.92
N ALA A 271 -5.64 -4.05 23.21
CA ALA A 271 -4.63 -4.50 24.16
C ALA A 271 -4.80 -6.00 24.46
N HIS A 272 -3.75 -6.70 24.84
CA HIS A 272 -3.77 -8.15 25.04
C HIS A 272 -4.71 -8.60 26.18
N GLU A 273 -4.92 -7.77 27.18
CA GLU A 273 -5.91 -8.01 28.22
C GLU A 273 -7.34 -8.25 27.69
N GLN A 274 -7.60 -7.80 26.44
CA GLN A 274 -8.87 -7.96 25.74
C GLN A 274 -8.81 -9.01 24.61
N LEU A 275 -7.93 -9.99 24.72
CA LEU A 275 -7.81 -11.07 23.75
C LEU A 275 -9.15 -11.75 23.40
N PRO A 276 -10.05 -12.08 24.35
CA PRO A 276 -11.36 -12.66 23.99
C PRO A 276 -12.22 -11.77 23.10
N GLN A 277 -12.12 -10.45 23.24
CA GLN A 277 -12.82 -9.49 22.39
C GLN A 277 -12.16 -9.39 21.01
N ALA A 278 -10.82 -9.41 20.96
CA ALA A 278 -10.08 -9.44 19.71
C ALA A 278 -10.45 -10.67 18.87
N GLU A 279 -10.45 -11.86 19.47
CA GLU A 279 -10.88 -13.10 18.80
C GLU A 279 -12.33 -13.04 18.32
N LYS A 280 -13.25 -12.58 19.17
CA LYS A 280 -14.67 -12.45 18.85
C LYS A 280 -14.92 -11.53 17.66
N HIS A 281 -14.20 -10.42 17.59
CA HIS A 281 -14.37 -9.40 16.54
C HIS A 281 -13.38 -9.58 15.38
N ARG A 282 -12.53 -10.62 15.45
CA ARG A 282 -11.53 -10.97 14.43
C ARG A 282 -10.55 -9.83 14.14
N HIS A 283 -9.97 -9.29 15.22
CA HIS A 283 -8.88 -8.34 15.21
C HIS A 283 -7.66 -8.89 15.95
N MET A 284 -6.51 -8.24 15.78
CA MET A 284 -5.32 -8.55 16.57
C MET A 284 -5.22 -7.68 17.82
N THR A 285 -4.54 -8.21 18.81
CA THR A 285 -3.99 -7.43 19.92
C THR A 285 -2.59 -6.90 19.57
N ALA A 286 -2.13 -5.85 20.27
CA ALA A 286 -0.78 -5.34 20.09
C ALA A 286 0.30 -6.42 20.32
N THR A 287 0.11 -7.31 21.31
CA THR A 287 0.93 -8.50 21.53
C THR A 287 0.97 -9.41 20.31
N GLN A 288 -0.19 -9.78 19.76
CA GLN A 288 -0.26 -10.66 18.59
C GLN A 288 0.38 -10.03 17.33
N ALA A 289 0.21 -8.72 17.12
CA ALA A 289 0.89 -8.01 16.05
C ALA A 289 2.43 -8.07 16.19
N ALA A 290 2.95 -7.96 17.42
CA ALA A 290 4.37 -8.05 17.70
C ALA A 290 4.91 -9.49 17.57
N GLU A 291 4.14 -10.51 17.97
CA GLU A 291 4.46 -11.92 17.74
C GLU A 291 4.53 -12.22 16.24
N PHE A 292 3.55 -11.74 15.49
CA PHE A 292 3.53 -11.87 14.04
C PHE A 292 4.77 -11.22 13.40
N ALA A 293 5.09 -9.97 13.77
CA ALA A 293 6.26 -9.28 13.26
C ALA A 293 7.56 -10.04 13.52
N ARG A 294 7.72 -10.61 14.73
CA ARG A 294 8.87 -11.41 15.11
C ARG A 294 8.98 -12.69 14.29
N GLU A 295 7.87 -13.42 14.14
CA GLU A 295 7.85 -14.69 13.42
C GLU A 295 8.02 -14.54 11.91
N ALA A 296 7.50 -13.45 11.34
CA ALA A 296 7.68 -13.09 9.93
C ALA A 296 9.08 -12.49 9.66
N GLU A 297 9.90 -12.27 10.68
CA GLU A 297 11.26 -11.69 10.57
C GLU A 297 11.25 -10.32 9.88
N VAL A 298 10.24 -9.46 10.17
CA VAL A 298 10.16 -8.14 9.57
C VAL A 298 11.21 -7.19 10.17
N GLU A 299 11.57 -6.12 9.43
CA GLU A 299 12.52 -5.14 9.94
C GLU A 299 11.86 -4.12 10.88
N GLU A 300 10.64 -3.69 10.59
CA GLU A 300 9.88 -2.70 11.35
C GLU A 300 8.40 -3.09 11.41
N LEU A 301 7.78 -2.91 12.59
CA LEU A 301 6.34 -3.03 12.81
C LEU A 301 5.74 -1.63 13.01
N VAL A 302 4.76 -1.29 12.19
CA VAL A 302 3.94 -0.09 12.37
C VAL A 302 2.55 -0.52 12.81
N LEU A 303 2.19 -0.21 14.04
CA LEU A 303 0.86 -0.50 14.55
C LEU A 303 -0.16 0.48 13.99
N ILE A 304 -1.29 -0.03 13.51
CA ILE A 304 -2.37 0.75 12.92
C ILE A 304 -3.72 0.32 13.49
N HIS A 305 -4.77 1.10 13.21
CA HIS A 305 -6.15 0.75 13.49
C HIS A 305 -6.46 0.59 14.99
N PHE A 306 -5.94 1.48 15.82
CA PHE A 306 -6.23 1.45 17.25
C PHE A 306 -7.68 1.79 17.56
N ALA A 307 -8.33 0.98 18.40
CA ALA A 307 -9.70 1.27 18.83
C ALA A 307 -9.80 2.59 19.61
N ALA A 308 -10.82 3.40 19.32
CA ALA A 308 -11.04 4.70 19.93
C ALA A 308 -11.15 4.66 21.47
N ARG A 309 -11.50 3.49 22.05
CA ARG A 309 -11.53 3.30 23.53
C ARG A 309 -10.20 3.53 24.22
N TYR A 310 -9.08 3.49 23.47
CA TYR A 310 -7.73 3.75 23.98
C TYR A 310 -7.30 5.21 23.82
N GLU A 311 -8.21 6.12 23.42
CA GLU A 311 -7.89 7.53 23.32
C GLU A 311 -7.22 8.05 24.61
N GLY A 312 -6.10 8.75 24.45
CA GLY A 312 -5.26 9.22 25.55
C GLY A 312 -4.32 8.17 26.17
N ARG A 313 -4.39 6.90 25.77
CA ARG A 313 -3.54 5.78 26.24
C ARG A 313 -3.01 4.91 25.12
N TYR A 314 -3.01 5.36 23.88
CA TYR A 314 -2.49 4.57 22.73
C TYR A 314 -1.04 4.12 22.92
N GLN A 315 -0.23 4.90 23.66
CA GLN A 315 1.15 4.53 23.95
C GLN A 315 1.25 3.19 24.68
N ALA A 316 0.27 2.82 25.48
CA ALA A 316 0.27 1.54 26.20
C ALA A 316 0.26 0.32 25.23
N LEU A 317 -0.41 0.43 24.07
CA LEU A 317 -0.40 -0.62 23.06
C LEU A 317 0.98 -0.72 22.39
N VAL A 318 1.62 0.42 22.15
CA VAL A 318 2.99 0.44 21.61
C VAL A 318 3.98 -0.16 22.59
N ASP A 319 3.88 0.20 23.87
CA ASP A 319 4.76 -0.33 24.94
C ASP A 319 4.59 -1.84 25.09
N GLU A 320 3.34 -2.34 25.01
CA GLU A 320 3.01 -3.77 25.02
C GLU A 320 3.68 -4.52 23.86
N ALA A 321 3.58 -3.99 22.65
CA ALA A 321 4.22 -4.59 21.47
C ALA A 321 5.76 -4.51 21.54
N CYS A 322 6.33 -3.39 22.03
CA CYS A 322 7.77 -3.19 22.19
C CYS A 322 8.41 -4.23 23.14
N ALA A 323 7.65 -4.76 24.10
CA ALA A 323 8.15 -5.81 25.00
C ALA A 323 8.47 -7.13 24.27
N ILE A 324 7.90 -7.35 23.06
CA ILE A 324 8.06 -8.58 22.27
C ILE A 324 8.91 -8.33 21.02
N PHE A 325 8.70 -7.20 20.34
CA PHE A 325 9.41 -6.80 19.13
C PHE A 325 9.95 -5.38 19.29
N PRO A 326 11.29 -5.16 19.28
CA PRO A 326 11.85 -3.86 19.69
C PRO A 326 11.69 -2.74 18.66
N ARG A 327 11.45 -3.04 17.38
CA ARG A 327 11.31 -2.05 16.31
C ARG A 327 9.84 -1.80 15.97
N VAL A 328 9.10 -1.26 16.95
CA VAL A 328 7.69 -0.88 16.84
C VAL A 328 7.56 0.62 16.74
N SER A 329 6.70 1.08 15.86
CA SER A 329 6.29 2.48 15.75
C SER A 329 4.77 2.60 15.61
N ALA A 330 4.24 3.78 15.88
CA ALA A 330 2.86 4.16 15.61
C ALA A 330 2.75 5.68 15.47
N GLU A 331 1.93 6.15 14.54
CA GLU A 331 1.61 7.56 14.37
C GLU A 331 0.42 7.94 15.27
N ILE A 332 0.73 8.37 16.48
CA ILE A 332 -0.27 8.73 17.50
C ILE A 332 -0.41 10.25 17.54
N PRO A 333 -1.65 10.81 17.50
CA PRO A 333 -1.84 12.24 17.63
C PRO A 333 -1.34 12.72 19.00
N PRO A 334 -0.75 13.92 19.08
CA PRO A 334 -0.31 14.48 20.36
C PRO A 334 -1.51 14.58 21.33
N ARG A 335 -1.29 14.30 22.61
CA ARG A 335 -2.33 14.41 23.64
C ARG A 335 -3.00 15.78 23.56
N SER A 336 -4.30 15.80 23.23
CA SER A 336 -5.04 17.06 23.24
C SER A 336 -5.13 17.58 24.68
N SER A 337 -4.65 18.79 24.91
CA SER A 337 -4.73 19.47 26.21
C SER A 337 -6.18 19.87 26.60
N LYS A 338 -7.19 19.44 25.85
CA LYS A 338 -8.58 19.88 25.95
C LYS A 338 -9.44 19.09 26.96
N ASN A 339 -8.97 18.07 27.64
CA ASN A 339 -9.79 17.27 28.56
C ASN A 339 -9.41 17.41 30.05
N ALA A 340 -8.97 18.61 30.48
CA ALA A 340 -9.00 18.99 31.88
C ALA A 340 -10.31 19.72 32.18
N LYS A 341 -11.46 19.08 32.03
CA LYS A 341 -12.68 19.60 32.71
C LYS A 341 -12.57 19.20 34.18
N PRO A 342 -12.57 20.21 35.12
CA PRO A 342 -12.64 19.89 36.54
C PRO A 342 -13.96 19.19 36.82
N ARG A 343 -13.90 18.04 37.52
CA ARG A 343 -15.08 17.46 38.15
C ARG A 343 -15.64 18.46 39.13
N THR A 344 -16.69 19.16 38.74
CA THR A 344 -17.50 19.90 39.70
C THR A 344 -18.24 18.88 40.56
N ASN A 345 -17.79 18.70 41.80
CA ASN A 345 -18.59 18.10 42.84
C ASN A 345 -19.90 18.89 42.95
N ARG A 346 -21.01 18.28 42.61
CA ARG A 346 -22.32 18.73 43.08
C ARG A 346 -22.62 17.91 44.32
N SER A 347 -22.59 18.64 45.45
CA SER A 347 -23.19 18.27 46.71
C SER A 347 -24.71 18.06 46.59
#